data_24030cee433b40e60d506df5ec9425e2
#
_entry.id   24030cee433b40e60d506df5ec9425e2
#
_cell.length_a   1.000
_cell.length_b   1.000
_cell.length_c   1.000
_cell.angle_alpha   90.00
_cell.angle_beta   90.00
_cell.angle_gamma   90.00
#
_symmetry.space_group_name_H-M   'P 1'
#
loop_
_entity.id
_entity.type
_entity.pdbx_description
1 polymer ?
#
loop_
_entity_poly.entity_id
_entity_poly.type
_entity_poly.pdbx_seq_one_letter_code
_entity_poly.pdbx_strand_id
1 'polypeptide(L)'
;MSNQNHNDNGIIKEKLKKVEELKEIGIEPYGRKYEKLNDIAEINQYDETCDKVFKTAGRIVAFRRMGKNGFGQIQDPTGKIQYYVKKDEVGEEQYEIYKKMGLGDFIGLEGKLFRTNTGELTLRVDSFEVLSKNIRPLPEKFHGLTNVETRYRQRYVDLVMNREVMETMKKRFQVIRFFRSYLEKKGFTEVETPMMHPIAGGATARPFVTHHNALDMELFLRIAPELYLKRLLVGGFEKVFEINRSFRNEGISVKHNPEFTMMELYQAYADFNDMMDLTEDLISSLTMELHGKYEIQYEDKKINMAKPWRRVTMKEIVKETTGFDFDSISSDEEAVSIAKEFGIPLEKDKTYTKFGILNLFFEEKVEETLISPTFVTEYPKEISPLSKNQKGETEWVDRFELFISGREFANAYSELNDPRDQKERFEEQVKLKEAGDDEAQGMDLDYIRALEYGMPPAGGLGIGIDRLVMLQTNSASIRDVILFPTLRKEDIEL
;
A
#
# COMPACT_ATOMS: atom_id res chain seq x y z
N MET A 1 -26.91 4.64 -17.53
CA MET A 1 -26.32 5.88 -16.96
C MET A 1 -27.26 7.09 -17.00
N SER A 2 -28.05 7.36 -18.05
CA SER A 2 -28.90 8.57 -18.14
C SER A 2 -30.04 8.69 -17.12
N ASN A 3 -30.68 7.60 -16.70
CA ASN A 3 -31.78 7.64 -15.73
C ASN A 3 -31.33 7.87 -14.27
N GLN A 4 -30.14 7.46 -13.89
CA GLN A 4 -29.60 7.64 -12.55
C GLN A 4 -29.18 9.11 -12.32
N ASN A 5 -28.53 9.73 -13.30
CA ASN A 5 -28.15 11.16 -13.25
C ASN A 5 -29.37 12.10 -13.14
N HIS A 6 -30.51 11.75 -13.75
CA HIS A 6 -31.74 12.58 -13.65
C HIS A 6 -32.37 12.51 -12.25
N ASN A 7 -32.36 11.34 -11.63
CA ASN A 7 -32.90 11.15 -10.28
C ASN A 7 -32.00 11.82 -9.22
N ASP A 8 -30.70 11.76 -9.38
CA ASP A 8 -29.73 12.39 -8.47
C ASP A 8 -29.84 13.91 -8.48
N ASN A 9 -30.06 14.55 -9.65
CA ASN A 9 -30.29 15.98 -9.77
C ASN A 9 -31.55 16.47 -9.02
N GLY A 10 -32.62 15.67 -8.99
CA GLY A 10 -33.82 15.94 -8.22
C GLY A 10 -33.57 15.93 -6.71
N ILE A 11 -32.83 14.91 -6.23
CA ILE A 11 -32.48 14.75 -4.82
C ILE A 11 -31.51 15.87 -4.37
N ILE A 12 -30.53 16.21 -5.21
CA ILE A 12 -29.59 17.31 -4.93
C ILE A 12 -30.34 18.63 -4.75
N LYS A 13 -31.30 18.96 -5.64
CA LYS A 13 -32.12 20.18 -5.54
C LYS A 13 -32.94 20.21 -4.24
N GLU A 14 -33.56 19.09 -3.85
CA GLU A 14 -34.29 18.99 -2.58
C GLU A 14 -33.38 19.22 -1.37
N LYS A 15 -32.20 18.62 -1.38
CA LYS A 15 -31.22 18.78 -0.30
C LYS A 15 -30.67 20.21 -0.21
N LEU A 16 -30.42 20.85 -1.34
CA LEU A 16 -30.01 22.25 -1.39
C LEU A 16 -31.11 23.16 -0.84
N LYS A 17 -32.39 22.91 -1.17
CA LYS A 17 -33.51 23.64 -0.58
C LYS A 17 -33.51 23.55 0.94
N LYS A 18 -33.28 22.36 1.52
CA LYS A 18 -33.17 22.18 2.98
C LYS A 18 -31.99 22.95 3.60
N VAL A 19 -30.90 23.11 2.86
CA VAL A 19 -29.75 23.96 3.26
C VAL A 19 -30.19 25.41 3.38
N GLU A 20 -30.88 25.95 2.37
CA GLU A 20 -31.35 27.34 2.42
C GLU A 20 -32.41 27.55 3.51
N GLU A 21 -33.33 26.62 3.68
CA GLU A 21 -34.34 26.69 4.76
C GLU A 21 -33.73 26.68 6.16
N LEU A 22 -32.56 26.02 6.36
CA LEU A 22 -31.83 26.09 7.64
C LEU A 22 -31.22 27.48 7.85
N LYS A 23 -30.63 28.08 6.81
CA LYS A 23 -30.07 29.43 6.87
C LYS A 23 -31.13 30.47 7.17
N GLU A 24 -32.31 30.38 6.56
CA GLU A 24 -33.44 31.29 6.78
C GLU A 24 -33.90 31.32 8.24
N ILE A 25 -33.76 30.21 8.97
CA ILE A 25 -34.08 30.15 10.41
C ILE A 25 -32.85 30.39 11.32
N GLY A 26 -31.72 30.87 10.73
CA GLY A 26 -30.52 31.23 11.49
C GLY A 26 -29.62 30.03 11.89
N ILE A 27 -29.86 28.86 11.33
CA ILE A 27 -29.03 27.68 11.58
C ILE A 27 -27.94 27.57 10.51
N GLU A 28 -26.67 27.49 10.94
CA GLU A 28 -25.53 27.29 10.05
C GLU A 28 -25.51 25.82 9.59
N PRO A 29 -25.72 25.54 8.29
CA PRO A 29 -25.77 24.16 7.78
C PRO A 29 -24.42 23.46 7.74
N TYR A 30 -23.33 24.23 7.81
CA TYR A 30 -21.93 23.76 7.80
C TYR A 30 -21.24 24.34 9.03
N GLY A 31 -21.39 23.63 10.15
CA GLY A 31 -20.90 24.03 11.46
C GLY A 31 -19.37 24.18 11.51
N ARG A 32 -18.89 24.79 12.59
CA ARG A 32 -17.45 25.05 12.75
C ARG A 32 -16.79 24.00 13.65
N LYS A 33 -16.85 24.17 14.96
CA LYS A 33 -16.25 23.27 15.95
C LYS A 33 -17.37 22.59 16.73
N TYR A 34 -17.25 21.27 16.91
CA TYR A 34 -18.06 20.50 17.82
C TYR A 34 -17.14 19.71 18.77
N GLU A 35 -17.39 19.78 20.05
CA GLU A 35 -16.65 19.02 21.06
C GLU A 35 -17.27 17.63 21.23
N LYS A 36 -16.70 16.65 20.55
CA LYS A 36 -17.06 15.24 20.69
C LYS A 36 -16.34 14.66 21.91
N LEU A 37 -17.08 14.27 22.95
CA LEU A 37 -16.50 13.75 24.20
C LEU A 37 -16.40 12.22 24.22
N ASN A 38 -17.29 11.52 23.48
CA ASN A 38 -17.34 10.07 23.50
C ASN A 38 -17.35 9.49 22.09
N ASP A 39 -16.52 8.48 21.85
CA ASP A 39 -16.58 7.64 20.66
C ASP A 39 -17.72 6.64 20.77
N ILE A 40 -18.31 6.25 19.63
CA ILE A 40 -19.44 5.32 19.62
C ILE A 40 -19.05 3.94 20.19
N ALA A 41 -17.81 3.48 19.96
CA ALA A 41 -17.34 2.24 20.56
C ALA A 41 -17.28 2.30 22.11
N GLU A 42 -16.91 3.47 22.66
CA GLU A 42 -16.97 3.70 24.11
C GLU A 42 -18.42 3.63 24.63
N ILE A 43 -19.35 4.34 23.96
CA ILE A 43 -20.77 4.37 24.33
C ILE A 43 -21.36 2.95 24.33
N ASN A 44 -21.02 2.15 23.33
CA ASN A 44 -21.50 0.76 23.19
C ASN A 44 -20.98 -0.21 24.27
N GLN A 45 -20.06 0.22 25.14
CA GLN A 45 -19.62 -0.57 26.32
C GLN A 45 -20.54 -0.39 27.52
N TYR A 46 -21.45 0.57 27.48
CA TYR A 46 -22.43 0.83 28.53
C TYR A 46 -23.78 0.21 28.17
N ASP A 47 -24.63 0.05 29.17
CA ASP A 47 -26.01 -0.37 29.03
C ASP A 47 -27.00 0.74 29.45
N GLU A 48 -28.28 0.47 29.36
CA GLU A 48 -29.37 1.39 29.72
C GLU A 48 -29.43 1.76 31.21
N THR A 49 -28.69 1.09 32.07
CA THR A 49 -28.65 1.40 33.52
C THR A 49 -27.66 2.52 33.81
N CYS A 50 -26.81 2.89 32.82
CA CYS A 50 -25.87 3.96 32.96
C CYS A 50 -26.57 5.33 32.89
N ASP A 51 -26.48 6.12 33.98
CA ASP A 51 -27.08 7.46 34.05
C ASP A 51 -26.20 8.60 33.48
N LYS A 52 -25.08 8.23 32.83
CA LYS A 52 -24.17 9.16 32.19
C LYS A 52 -24.84 9.80 30.96
N VAL A 53 -24.64 11.10 30.80
CA VAL A 53 -24.94 11.81 29.54
C VAL A 53 -23.77 11.64 28.62
N PHE A 54 -24.03 11.20 27.39
CA PHE A 54 -23.04 11.02 26.35
C PHE A 54 -23.14 12.14 25.32
N LYS A 55 -21.99 12.66 24.89
CA LYS A 55 -21.88 13.66 23.84
C LYS A 55 -21.03 13.13 22.71
N THR A 56 -21.68 12.85 21.58
CA THR A 56 -21.04 12.20 20.42
C THR A 56 -21.45 12.83 19.10
N ALA A 57 -20.77 12.49 18.03
CA ALA A 57 -21.10 12.97 16.69
C ALA A 57 -20.81 11.88 15.65
N GLY A 58 -21.55 11.91 14.56
CA GLY A 58 -21.35 10.98 13.48
C GLY A 58 -22.18 11.32 12.24
N ARG A 59 -21.96 10.55 11.19
CA ARG A 59 -22.75 10.60 9.95
C ARG A 59 -24.05 9.84 10.12
N ILE A 60 -25.18 10.42 9.75
CA ILE A 60 -26.48 9.75 9.72
C ILE A 60 -26.47 8.69 8.60
N VAL A 61 -26.53 7.42 8.97
CA VAL A 61 -26.51 6.25 8.06
C VAL A 61 -27.85 5.52 8.02
N ALA A 62 -28.79 5.87 8.89
CA ALA A 62 -30.18 5.52 8.81
C ALA A 62 -31.03 6.67 9.36
N PHE A 63 -32.18 6.94 8.74
CA PHE A 63 -33.03 8.05 9.12
C PHE A 63 -34.51 7.71 8.87
N ARG A 64 -35.32 7.73 9.90
CA ARG A 64 -36.77 7.47 9.83
C ARG A 64 -37.53 8.42 10.75
N ARG A 65 -38.55 9.06 10.25
CA ARG A 65 -39.46 9.91 11.02
C ARG A 65 -40.85 9.25 11.10
N MET A 66 -41.47 9.31 12.26
CA MET A 66 -42.81 8.81 12.52
C MET A 66 -43.57 9.81 13.41
N GLY A 67 -44.36 10.70 12.79
CA GLY A 67 -45.11 11.74 13.51
C GLY A 67 -44.22 12.66 14.32
N LYS A 68 -44.33 12.62 15.65
CA LYS A 68 -43.52 13.43 16.60
C LYS A 68 -42.23 12.75 17.03
N ASN A 69 -41.87 11.63 16.45
CA ASN A 69 -40.71 10.83 16.82
C ASN A 69 -39.77 10.66 15.61
N GLY A 70 -38.48 10.57 15.87
CA GLY A 70 -37.46 10.24 14.88
C GLY A 70 -36.51 9.17 15.41
N PHE A 71 -36.20 8.18 14.56
CA PHE A 71 -35.18 7.19 14.79
C PHE A 71 -34.12 7.31 13.68
N GLY A 72 -32.87 7.07 14.05
CA GLY A 72 -31.81 6.97 13.09
C GLY A 72 -30.62 6.21 13.65
N GLN A 73 -29.61 6.04 12.83
CA GLN A 73 -28.29 5.58 13.26
C GLN A 73 -27.24 6.59 12.83
N ILE A 74 -26.33 6.89 13.73
CA ILE A 74 -25.10 7.59 13.37
C ILE A 74 -23.93 6.62 13.37
N GLN A 75 -22.96 6.93 12.54
CA GLN A 75 -21.71 6.18 12.39
C GLN A 75 -20.52 7.12 12.55
N ASP A 76 -19.55 6.69 13.35
CA ASP A 76 -18.21 7.26 13.41
C ASP A 76 -17.15 6.20 12.99
N PRO A 77 -15.83 6.50 12.99
CA PRO A 77 -14.79 5.53 12.68
C PRO A 77 -14.77 4.29 13.61
N THR A 78 -15.36 4.38 14.79
CA THR A 78 -15.30 3.35 15.83
C THR A 78 -16.52 2.44 15.84
N GLY A 79 -17.70 2.92 15.38
CA GLY A 79 -18.91 2.11 15.41
C GLY A 79 -20.17 2.80 14.88
N LYS A 80 -21.30 2.18 15.20
CA LYS A 80 -22.66 2.69 14.94
C LYS A 80 -23.46 2.64 16.21
N ILE A 81 -24.35 3.64 16.39
CA ILE A 81 -25.33 3.66 17.47
C ILE A 81 -26.66 4.17 16.95
N GLN A 82 -27.76 3.55 17.41
CA GLN A 82 -29.10 4.06 17.18
C GLN A 82 -29.34 5.28 18.04
N TYR A 83 -30.09 6.25 17.54
CA TYR A 83 -30.55 7.39 18.29
C TYR A 83 -32.07 7.58 18.13
N TYR A 84 -32.66 8.21 19.14
CA TYR A 84 -34.08 8.53 19.18
C TYR A 84 -34.29 10.00 19.55
N VAL A 85 -35.03 10.72 18.71
CA VAL A 85 -35.41 12.11 18.91
C VAL A 85 -36.92 12.20 19.09
N LYS A 86 -37.38 12.79 20.17
CA LYS A 86 -38.80 13.00 20.46
C LYS A 86 -39.10 14.49 20.60
N LYS A 87 -40.12 14.98 19.83
CA LYS A 87 -40.50 16.39 19.80
C LYS A 87 -40.73 17.00 21.18
N ASP A 88 -41.41 16.25 22.05
CA ASP A 88 -41.77 16.69 23.43
C ASP A 88 -40.53 16.81 24.35
N GLU A 89 -39.37 16.23 23.97
CA GLU A 89 -38.11 16.25 24.72
C GLU A 89 -37.16 17.30 24.20
N VAL A 90 -36.94 17.36 22.87
CA VAL A 90 -36.04 18.34 22.27
C VAL A 90 -36.72 19.71 22.06
N GLY A 91 -38.04 19.80 22.13
CA GLY A 91 -38.82 21.03 21.86
C GLY A 91 -39.23 21.18 20.42
N GLU A 92 -40.22 22.05 20.20
CA GLU A 92 -40.82 22.32 18.87
C GLU A 92 -39.79 22.83 17.88
N GLU A 93 -39.03 23.87 18.25
CA GLU A 93 -38.03 24.54 17.40
C GLU A 93 -36.93 23.57 16.94
N GLN A 94 -36.35 22.81 17.87
CA GLN A 94 -35.33 21.82 17.56
C GLN A 94 -35.90 20.70 16.67
N TYR A 95 -37.16 20.28 16.92
CA TYR A 95 -37.76 19.24 16.09
C TYR A 95 -38.02 19.69 14.63
N GLU A 96 -38.33 20.98 14.42
CA GLU A 96 -38.44 21.56 13.04
C GLU A 96 -37.06 21.56 12.33
N ILE A 97 -35.97 21.80 13.05
CA ILE A 97 -34.60 21.66 12.53
C ILE A 97 -34.33 20.20 12.18
N TYR A 98 -34.67 19.26 13.08
CA TYR A 98 -34.50 17.82 12.86
C TYR A 98 -35.21 17.31 11.58
N LYS A 99 -36.39 17.86 11.22
CA LYS A 99 -37.08 17.53 10.00
C LYS A 99 -36.31 17.85 8.72
N LYS A 100 -35.37 18.79 8.78
CA LYS A 100 -34.51 19.20 7.66
C LYS A 100 -33.24 18.34 7.55
N MET A 101 -32.97 17.50 8.55
CA MET A 101 -31.90 16.52 8.50
C MET A 101 -32.26 15.34 7.59
N GLY A 102 -31.24 14.58 7.20
CA GLY A 102 -31.42 13.42 6.36
C GLY A 102 -30.20 12.52 6.29
N LEU A 103 -30.33 11.49 5.49
CA LEU A 103 -29.29 10.50 5.26
C LEU A 103 -28.02 11.16 4.70
N GLY A 104 -26.89 10.87 5.31
CA GLY A 104 -25.57 11.39 4.93
C GLY A 104 -25.14 12.65 5.69
N ASP A 105 -26.04 13.36 6.36
CA ASP A 105 -25.70 14.52 7.16
C ASP A 105 -24.84 14.15 8.37
N PHE A 106 -24.03 15.08 8.86
CA PHE A 106 -23.37 14.96 10.14
C PHE A 106 -24.15 15.68 11.24
N ILE A 107 -24.29 15.02 12.38
CA ILE A 107 -25.04 15.50 13.53
C ILE A 107 -24.24 15.25 14.81
N GLY A 108 -24.22 16.24 15.70
CA GLY A 108 -23.79 16.08 17.08
C GLY A 108 -25.01 15.76 17.95
N LEU A 109 -24.87 14.83 18.87
CA LEU A 109 -25.94 14.35 19.74
C LEU A 109 -25.47 14.39 21.19
N GLU A 110 -26.38 14.80 22.08
CA GLU A 110 -26.19 14.69 23.52
C GLU A 110 -27.44 14.01 24.14
N GLY A 111 -27.22 13.05 25.03
CA GLY A 111 -28.33 12.33 25.63
C GLY A 111 -27.91 11.12 26.45
N LYS A 112 -28.88 10.33 26.88
CA LYS A 112 -28.74 9.12 27.74
C LYS A 112 -29.09 7.85 26.99
N LEU A 113 -28.56 6.74 27.45
CA LEU A 113 -28.87 5.42 26.87
C LEU A 113 -30.21 4.89 27.39
N PHE A 114 -30.91 4.19 26.51
CA PHE A 114 -32.08 3.35 26.87
C PHE A 114 -32.17 2.17 25.89
N ARG A 115 -32.98 1.17 26.24
CA ARG A 115 -33.32 0.10 25.30
C ARG A 115 -34.72 0.30 24.74
N THR A 116 -34.82 0.10 23.44
CA THR A 116 -36.13 0.05 22.77
C THR A 116 -36.90 -1.21 23.15
N ASN A 117 -38.20 -1.26 22.85
CA ASN A 117 -39.01 -2.46 23.05
C ASN A 117 -38.51 -3.70 22.29
N THR A 118 -37.71 -3.50 21.24
CA THR A 118 -37.01 -4.55 20.47
C THR A 118 -35.66 -4.93 21.04
N GLY A 119 -35.22 -4.31 22.14
CA GLY A 119 -33.94 -4.60 22.82
C GLY A 119 -32.73 -3.87 22.26
N GLU A 120 -32.89 -2.97 21.30
CA GLU A 120 -31.76 -2.23 20.71
C GLU A 120 -31.29 -1.09 21.62
N LEU A 121 -29.98 -1.04 21.93
CA LEU A 121 -29.35 0.04 22.68
C LEU A 121 -29.41 1.33 21.88
N THR A 122 -29.96 2.39 22.44
CA THR A 122 -30.31 3.61 21.72
C THR A 122 -29.97 4.83 22.56
N LEU A 123 -29.39 5.85 21.94
CA LEU A 123 -29.17 7.16 22.54
C LEU A 123 -30.47 7.98 22.46
N ARG A 124 -31.09 8.26 23.62
CA ARG A 124 -32.22 9.18 23.75
C ARG A 124 -31.66 10.59 23.77
N VAL A 125 -32.05 11.35 22.75
CA VAL A 125 -31.44 12.66 22.48
C VAL A 125 -32.14 13.75 23.27
N ASP A 126 -31.38 14.42 24.14
CA ASP A 126 -31.82 15.60 24.87
C ASP A 126 -31.58 16.89 24.04
N SER A 127 -30.46 16.94 23.34
CA SER A 127 -30.10 18.03 22.40
C SER A 127 -29.29 17.53 21.22
N PHE A 128 -29.31 18.28 20.11
CA PHE A 128 -28.47 18.00 18.96
C PHE A 128 -28.03 19.27 18.25
N GLU A 129 -26.98 19.16 17.43
CA GLU A 129 -26.43 20.22 16.60
C GLU A 129 -26.22 19.74 15.17
N VAL A 130 -26.59 20.60 14.18
CA VAL A 130 -26.30 20.37 12.76
C VAL A 130 -24.82 20.66 12.52
N LEU A 131 -24.05 19.65 12.10
CA LEU A 131 -22.62 19.83 11.88
C LEU A 131 -22.26 20.00 10.42
N SER A 132 -22.90 19.21 9.52
CA SER A 132 -22.69 19.36 8.09
C SER A 132 -23.82 18.73 7.30
N LYS A 133 -24.35 19.44 6.33
CA LYS A 133 -25.36 18.95 5.41
C LYS A 133 -24.70 18.15 4.27
N ASN A 134 -25.27 17.00 3.96
CA ASN A 134 -24.95 16.22 2.80
C ASN A 134 -25.82 16.66 1.62
N ILE A 135 -25.21 16.97 0.48
CA ILE A 135 -25.93 17.41 -0.74
C ILE A 135 -26.11 16.25 -1.72
N ARG A 136 -25.07 15.43 -1.96
CA ARG A 136 -25.18 14.31 -2.90
C ARG A 136 -25.77 13.08 -2.22
N PRO A 137 -26.69 12.33 -2.87
CA PRO A 137 -27.21 11.10 -2.30
C PRO A 137 -26.06 10.08 -2.07
N LEU A 138 -26.11 9.39 -0.96
CA LEU A 138 -25.28 8.20 -0.77
C LEU A 138 -25.86 7.05 -1.58
N PRO A 139 -25.05 6.13 -2.11
CA PRO A 139 -25.53 4.92 -2.78
C PRO A 139 -26.52 4.14 -1.92
N GLU A 140 -27.44 3.40 -2.54
CA GLU A 140 -28.42 2.61 -1.81
C GLU A 140 -27.75 1.55 -0.91
N LYS A 141 -28.25 1.42 0.30
CA LYS A 141 -27.66 0.61 1.37
C LYS A 141 -27.58 -0.90 1.04
N PHE A 142 -28.48 -1.39 0.19
CA PHE A 142 -28.60 -2.82 -0.14
C PHE A 142 -27.63 -3.28 -1.24
N HIS A 143 -27.15 -2.37 -2.07
CA HIS A 143 -26.21 -2.69 -3.14
C HIS A 143 -24.83 -2.11 -2.90
N GLY A 144 -24.67 -1.19 -1.95
CA GLY A 144 -23.41 -0.50 -1.68
C GLY A 144 -22.85 0.18 -2.92
N LEU A 145 -21.59 0.58 -2.86
CA LEU A 145 -20.84 0.99 -4.03
C LEU A 145 -20.15 -0.26 -4.61
N THR A 146 -20.84 -0.97 -5.53
CA THR A 146 -20.37 -2.26 -6.07
C THR A 146 -19.43 -2.13 -7.26
N ASN A 147 -19.56 -1.04 -8.04
CA ASN A 147 -18.66 -0.81 -9.17
C ASN A 147 -17.24 -0.52 -8.68
N VAL A 148 -16.31 -1.41 -8.99
CA VAL A 148 -14.94 -1.38 -8.52
C VAL A 148 -14.20 -0.10 -8.92
N GLU A 149 -14.38 0.36 -10.16
CA GLU A 149 -13.75 1.61 -10.62
C GLU A 149 -14.28 2.83 -9.87
N THR A 150 -15.59 2.91 -9.67
CA THR A 150 -16.21 3.98 -8.88
C THR A 150 -15.71 3.95 -7.42
N ARG A 151 -15.51 2.77 -6.83
CA ARG A 151 -14.93 2.62 -5.48
C ARG A 151 -13.53 3.24 -5.39
N TYR A 152 -12.70 3.04 -6.39
CA TYR A 152 -11.36 3.63 -6.40
C TYR A 152 -11.39 5.14 -6.64
N ARG A 153 -12.24 5.63 -7.55
CA ARG A 153 -12.39 7.06 -7.86
C ARG A 153 -13.01 7.85 -6.71
N GLN A 154 -14.07 7.30 -6.13
CA GLN A 154 -14.80 7.91 -5.02
C GLN A 154 -14.50 7.20 -3.70
N ARG A 155 -13.20 7.03 -3.39
CA ARG A 155 -12.77 6.33 -2.16
C ARG A 155 -13.40 6.90 -0.89
N TYR A 156 -13.66 8.20 -0.86
CA TYR A 156 -14.36 8.85 0.24
C TYR A 156 -15.81 8.36 0.42
N VAL A 157 -16.48 7.94 -0.66
CA VAL A 157 -17.80 7.29 -0.59
C VAL A 157 -17.64 5.81 -0.23
N ASP A 158 -16.68 5.13 -0.83
CA ASP A 158 -16.34 3.73 -0.55
C ASP A 158 -16.07 3.50 0.95
N LEU A 159 -15.29 4.36 1.58
CA LEU A 159 -15.00 4.34 3.03
C LEU A 159 -16.26 4.54 3.90
N VAL A 160 -17.28 5.25 3.39
CA VAL A 160 -18.57 5.41 4.08
C VAL A 160 -19.43 4.17 3.96
N MET A 161 -19.46 3.57 2.77
CA MET A 161 -20.38 2.49 2.44
C MET A 161 -19.84 1.11 2.80
N ASN A 162 -18.55 0.88 2.58
CA ASN A 162 -17.89 -0.42 2.70
C ASN A 162 -16.91 -0.40 3.87
N ARG A 163 -17.32 -0.95 5.00
CA ARG A 163 -16.52 -0.93 6.24
C ARG A 163 -15.22 -1.73 6.12
N GLU A 164 -15.21 -2.79 5.35
CA GLU A 164 -14.03 -3.63 5.08
C GLU A 164 -12.88 -2.81 4.49
N VAL A 165 -13.17 -1.78 3.69
CA VAL A 165 -12.15 -0.88 3.14
C VAL A 165 -11.44 -0.09 4.24
N MET A 166 -12.21 0.42 5.21
CA MET A 166 -11.66 1.10 6.37
C MET A 166 -10.74 0.17 7.19
N GLU A 167 -11.16 -1.07 7.39
CA GLU A 167 -10.36 -2.07 8.14
C GLU A 167 -9.08 -2.44 7.39
N THR A 168 -9.14 -2.58 6.06
CA THR A 168 -7.94 -2.78 5.22
C THR A 168 -6.96 -1.61 5.37
N MET A 169 -7.44 -0.37 5.33
CA MET A 169 -6.58 0.81 5.50
C MET A 169 -6.01 0.91 6.92
N LYS A 170 -6.78 0.58 7.95
CA LYS A 170 -6.27 0.52 9.33
C LYS A 170 -5.14 -0.51 9.45
N LYS A 171 -5.29 -1.70 8.86
CA LYS A 171 -4.24 -2.72 8.83
C LYS A 171 -3.00 -2.23 8.10
N ARG A 172 -3.16 -1.55 6.95
CA ARG A 172 -2.02 -0.90 6.27
C ARG A 172 -1.22 0.00 7.22
N PHE A 173 -1.91 0.87 7.97
CA PHE A 173 -1.23 1.75 8.92
C PHE A 173 -0.61 1.01 10.10
N GLN A 174 -1.18 -0.12 10.52
CA GLN A 174 -0.58 -1.01 11.52
C GLN A 174 0.70 -1.66 10.98
N VAL A 175 0.72 -2.14 9.74
CA VAL A 175 1.93 -2.66 9.07
C VAL A 175 3.05 -1.64 9.11
N ILE A 176 2.81 -0.41 8.64
CA ILE A 176 3.83 0.65 8.60
C ILE A 176 4.34 0.99 10.01
N ARG A 177 3.45 1.10 11.00
CA ARG A 177 3.85 1.34 12.40
C ARG A 177 4.67 0.20 12.98
N PHE A 178 4.29 -1.04 12.67
CA PHE A 178 5.03 -2.22 13.12
C PHE A 178 6.45 -2.23 12.57
N PHE A 179 6.62 -1.98 11.27
CA PHE A 179 7.93 -1.89 10.62
C PHE A 179 8.82 -0.86 11.30
N ARG A 180 8.33 0.37 11.50
CA ARG A 180 9.07 1.43 12.21
C ARG A 180 9.51 0.97 13.61
N SER A 181 8.54 0.55 14.42
CA SER A 181 8.83 0.12 15.80
C SER A 181 9.78 -1.09 15.86
N TYR A 182 9.67 -2.02 14.92
CA TYR A 182 10.54 -3.19 14.87
C TYR A 182 11.97 -2.80 14.49
N LEU A 183 12.14 -1.99 13.45
CA LEU A 183 13.46 -1.56 12.96
C LEU A 183 14.16 -0.64 13.96
N GLU A 184 13.45 0.30 14.58
CA GLU A 184 13.98 1.14 15.65
C GLU A 184 14.49 0.31 16.85
N LYS A 185 13.74 -0.72 17.28
CA LYS A 185 14.18 -1.66 18.33
C LYS A 185 15.42 -2.46 17.94
N LYS A 186 15.66 -2.69 16.65
CA LYS A 186 16.88 -3.33 16.11
C LYS A 186 18.04 -2.34 15.92
N GLY A 187 17.83 -1.07 16.27
CA GLY A 187 18.84 0.00 16.21
C GLY A 187 19.00 0.68 14.86
N PHE A 188 18.02 0.53 13.96
CA PHE A 188 17.97 1.27 12.72
C PHE A 188 17.46 2.69 12.93
N THR A 189 18.02 3.65 12.19
CA THR A 189 17.59 5.04 12.14
C THR A 189 16.70 5.26 10.92
N GLU A 190 15.47 5.76 11.08
CA GLU A 190 14.65 6.21 9.96
C GLU A 190 15.22 7.51 9.40
N VAL A 191 15.42 7.56 8.09
CA VAL A 191 15.98 8.71 7.39
C VAL A 191 15.08 9.11 6.22
N GLU A 192 15.29 10.31 5.70
CA GLU A 192 14.63 10.81 4.50
C GLU A 192 15.69 11.17 3.47
N THR A 193 15.51 10.71 2.22
CA THR A 193 16.37 11.02 1.10
C THR A 193 15.57 11.70 -0.01
N PRO A 194 16.22 12.37 -0.98
CA PRO A 194 15.50 13.08 -2.03
C PRO A 194 14.54 12.19 -2.83
N MET A 195 13.36 12.71 -3.16
CA MET A 195 12.44 12.09 -4.11
C MET A 195 12.70 12.49 -5.55
N MET A 196 13.36 13.65 -5.76
CA MET A 196 13.77 14.12 -7.08
C MET A 196 15.28 13.94 -7.22
N HIS A 197 15.68 13.13 -8.18
CA HIS A 197 17.06 12.77 -8.42
C HIS A 197 17.58 13.43 -9.70
N PRO A 198 18.83 13.88 -9.74
CA PRO A 198 19.45 14.37 -10.98
C PRO A 198 19.78 13.24 -11.96
N ILE A 199 19.88 12.00 -11.46
CA ILE A 199 20.15 10.78 -12.24
C ILE A 199 19.22 9.69 -11.72
N ALA A 200 18.51 9.01 -12.63
CA ALA A 200 17.70 7.85 -12.27
C ALA A 200 18.62 6.64 -12.03
N GLY A 201 18.45 5.95 -10.91
CA GLY A 201 19.25 4.78 -10.54
C GLY A 201 18.75 4.09 -9.28
N GLY A 202 19.42 3.00 -8.88
CA GLY A 202 19.07 2.19 -7.72
C GLY A 202 18.06 1.06 -8.00
N ALA A 203 17.52 0.97 -9.23
CA ALA A 203 16.67 -0.13 -9.68
C ALA A 203 16.61 -0.12 -11.21
N THR A 204 16.13 -1.20 -11.81
CA THR A 204 15.81 -1.30 -13.24
C THR A 204 14.35 -0.92 -13.42
N ALA A 205 14.08 0.29 -13.91
CA ALA A 205 12.72 0.79 -14.13
C ALA A 205 12.74 2.10 -14.94
N ARG A 206 11.67 2.39 -15.66
CA ARG A 206 11.50 3.64 -16.37
C ARG A 206 11.12 4.78 -15.42
N PRO A 207 11.87 5.92 -15.39
CA PRO A 207 11.57 7.02 -14.47
C PRO A 207 10.48 7.95 -15.03
N PHE A 208 9.80 8.69 -14.13
CA PHE A 208 9.10 9.92 -14.48
C PHE A 208 10.09 11.09 -14.55
N VAL A 209 9.95 11.93 -15.54
CA VAL A 209 10.81 13.10 -15.78
C VAL A 209 10.08 14.39 -15.42
N THR A 210 10.77 15.33 -14.79
CA THR A 210 10.29 16.68 -14.50
C THR A 210 11.38 17.71 -14.74
N HIS A 211 11.06 19.01 -14.70
CA HIS A 211 12.01 20.09 -14.92
C HIS A 211 11.99 21.09 -13.78
N HIS A 212 13.18 21.44 -13.26
CA HIS A 212 13.33 22.45 -12.22
C HIS A 212 13.59 23.83 -12.86
N ASN A 213 12.57 24.66 -12.92
CA ASN A 213 12.61 25.93 -13.67
C ASN A 213 13.71 26.90 -13.22
N ALA A 214 13.95 27.04 -11.91
CA ALA A 214 14.94 28.00 -11.41
C ALA A 214 16.39 27.57 -11.63
N LEU A 215 16.65 26.27 -11.71
CA LEU A 215 17.99 25.71 -11.98
C LEU A 215 18.16 25.30 -13.43
N ASP A 216 17.11 25.39 -14.25
CA ASP A 216 17.06 24.97 -15.64
C ASP A 216 17.67 23.56 -15.84
N MET A 217 17.18 22.60 -15.05
CA MET A 217 17.68 21.24 -15.07
C MET A 217 16.57 20.20 -15.03
N GLU A 218 16.80 19.09 -15.74
CA GLU A 218 15.95 17.90 -15.69
C GLU A 218 16.16 17.14 -14.37
N LEU A 219 15.08 16.65 -13.80
CA LEU A 219 15.06 15.81 -12.62
C LEU A 219 14.17 14.60 -12.87
N PHE A 220 14.46 13.52 -12.17
CA PHE A 220 13.71 12.27 -12.20
C PHE A 220 13.03 12.02 -10.87
N LEU A 221 11.76 11.61 -10.86
CA LEU A 221 11.19 11.03 -9.66
C LEU A 221 11.89 9.71 -9.38
N ARG A 222 12.34 9.50 -8.15
CA ARG A 222 13.16 8.34 -7.78
C ARG A 222 12.45 7.01 -8.06
N ILE A 223 13.18 6.10 -8.65
CA ILE A 223 12.74 4.70 -8.81
C ILE A 223 13.06 3.84 -7.58
N ALA A 224 14.08 4.23 -6.80
CA ALA A 224 14.52 3.65 -5.53
C ALA A 224 15.36 4.68 -4.73
N PRO A 225 15.39 4.64 -3.39
CA PRO A 225 16.26 5.49 -2.56
C PRO A 225 17.69 4.92 -2.39
N GLU A 226 17.98 3.73 -2.88
CA GLU A 226 19.16 2.90 -2.67
C GLU A 226 20.48 3.68 -2.67
N LEU A 227 20.80 4.38 -3.78
CA LEU A 227 22.11 5.03 -3.92
C LEU A 227 22.31 6.17 -2.90
N TYR A 228 21.24 6.80 -2.42
CA TYR A 228 21.33 7.80 -1.36
C TYR A 228 21.49 7.15 0.03
N LEU A 229 20.81 6.05 0.30
CA LEU A 229 20.95 5.31 1.57
C LEU A 229 22.36 4.73 1.71
N LYS A 230 22.94 4.22 0.62
CA LYS A 230 24.34 3.77 0.61
C LYS A 230 25.35 4.90 0.86
N ARG A 231 25.09 6.13 0.37
CA ARG A 231 25.91 7.30 0.71
C ARG A 231 25.91 7.62 2.21
N LEU A 232 24.80 7.31 2.92
CA LEU A 232 24.76 7.46 4.38
C LEU A 232 25.66 6.46 5.09
N LEU A 233 25.82 5.22 4.57
CA LEU A 233 26.80 4.26 5.08
C LEU A 233 28.24 4.77 4.92
N VAL A 234 28.56 5.37 3.76
CA VAL A 234 29.84 6.06 3.55
C VAL A 234 30.03 7.20 4.56
N GLY A 235 28.96 7.91 4.89
CA GLY A 235 28.91 9.00 5.87
C GLY A 235 29.01 8.55 7.34
N GLY A 236 29.05 7.23 7.62
CA GLY A 236 29.23 6.67 8.96
C GLY A 236 27.95 6.26 9.69
N PHE A 237 26.77 6.29 9.03
CA PHE A 237 25.60 5.60 9.58
C PHE A 237 25.77 4.09 9.44
N GLU A 238 25.53 3.32 10.50
CA GLU A 238 25.68 1.87 10.44
C GLU A 238 24.37 1.15 10.08
N LYS A 239 23.22 1.69 10.47
CA LYS A 239 21.90 1.11 10.22
C LYS A 239 20.91 2.20 9.88
N VAL A 240 20.42 2.20 8.66
CA VAL A 240 19.43 3.17 8.16
C VAL A 240 18.27 2.46 7.49
N PHE A 241 17.10 3.07 7.56
CA PHE A 241 15.94 2.66 6.74
C PHE A 241 15.11 3.86 6.33
N GLU A 242 14.38 3.70 5.24
CA GLU A 242 13.40 4.66 4.75
C GLU A 242 12.12 3.92 4.34
N ILE A 243 10.95 4.40 4.80
CA ILE A 243 9.64 3.94 4.32
C ILE A 243 9.01 5.09 3.58
N ASN A 244 9.02 5.03 2.24
CA ASN A 244 8.55 6.15 1.43
C ASN A 244 8.10 5.71 0.03
N ARG A 245 7.74 6.69 -0.81
CA ARG A 245 7.30 6.48 -2.18
C ARG A 245 8.46 6.29 -3.14
N SER A 246 8.27 5.32 -4.04
CA SER A 246 9.04 5.17 -5.28
C SER A 246 8.11 5.28 -6.47
N PHE A 247 8.63 5.66 -7.63
CA PHE A 247 7.87 6.00 -8.81
C PHE A 247 8.44 5.25 -10.02
N ARG A 248 7.58 4.53 -10.75
CA ARG A 248 7.97 3.83 -11.99
C ARG A 248 6.96 4.13 -13.07
N ASN A 249 7.43 4.63 -14.20
CA ASN A 249 6.58 5.02 -15.34
C ASN A 249 6.24 3.81 -16.22
N GLU A 250 5.54 2.87 -15.61
CA GLU A 250 5.15 1.59 -16.19
C GLU A 250 3.63 1.44 -16.28
N GLY A 251 3.18 0.32 -16.83
CA GLY A 251 1.76 0.01 -16.96
C GLY A 251 1.06 -0.18 -15.61
N ILE A 252 -0.22 0.22 -15.54
CA ILE A 252 -1.07 0.00 -14.38
C ILE A 252 -1.71 -1.40 -14.48
N SER A 253 -1.58 -2.20 -13.41
CA SER A 253 -2.15 -3.54 -13.33
C SER A 253 -2.74 -3.83 -11.94
N VAL A 254 -3.17 -5.04 -11.70
CA VAL A 254 -3.56 -5.51 -10.35
C VAL A 254 -2.36 -5.58 -9.39
N LYS A 255 -1.14 -5.73 -9.93
CA LYS A 255 0.10 -5.85 -9.17
C LYS A 255 0.90 -4.53 -9.10
N HIS A 256 0.67 -3.58 -10.02
CA HIS A 256 1.49 -2.38 -10.21
C HIS A 256 0.68 -1.08 -10.19
N ASN A 257 1.20 -0.10 -9.46
CA ASN A 257 0.75 1.29 -9.45
C ASN A 257 1.98 2.18 -9.68
N PRO A 258 1.91 3.22 -10.52
CA PRO A 258 3.08 4.05 -10.85
C PRO A 258 3.77 4.70 -9.66
N GLU A 259 3.03 4.88 -8.57
CA GLU A 259 3.47 5.37 -7.28
C GLU A 259 3.15 4.31 -6.22
N PHE A 260 4.16 3.83 -5.50
CA PHE A 260 4.00 2.76 -4.51
C PHE A 260 4.91 2.98 -3.31
N THR A 261 4.62 2.29 -2.20
CA THR A 261 5.40 2.40 -0.97
C THR A 261 6.39 1.25 -0.86
N MET A 262 7.66 1.58 -0.72
CA MET A 262 8.74 0.66 -0.38
C MET A 262 9.28 0.96 1.02
N MET A 263 9.77 -0.08 1.68
CA MET A 263 10.74 0.04 2.76
C MET A 263 12.08 -0.44 2.23
N GLU A 264 13.11 0.41 2.34
CA GLU A 264 14.49 0.00 2.10
C GLU A 264 15.33 0.23 3.36
N LEU A 265 16.22 -0.69 3.64
CA LEU A 265 17.16 -0.60 4.75
C LEU A 265 18.55 -1.08 4.34
N TYR A 266 19.56 -0.52 5.01
CA TYR A 266 20.96 -0.87 4.80
C TYR A 266 21.66 -0.99 6.16
N GLN A 267 22.44 -2.06 6.33
CA GLN A 267 23.17 -2.34 7.54
C GLN A 267 24.65 -2.61 7.23
N ALA A 268 25.52 -1.79 7.78
CA ALA A 268 26.96 -2.01 7.73
C ALA A 268 27.36 -3.28 8.50
N TYR A 269 28.42 -3.94 8.03
CA TYR A 269 28.98 -5.17 8.62
C TYR A 269 28.01 -6.36 8.62
N ALA A 270 27.05 -6.36 7.69
CA ALA A 270 26.08 -7.43 7.44
C ALA A 270 26.21 -7.93 6.01
N ASP A 271 25.65 -9.10 5.74
CA ASP A 271 25.57 -9.71 4.43
C ASP A 271 24.11 -10.10 4.06
N PHE A 272 23.93 -10.72 2.92
CA PHE A 272 22.59 -11.13 2.45
C PHE A 272 21.93 -12.21 3.32
N ASN A 273 22.72 -13.02 4.07
CA ASN A 273 22.17 -14.00 5.02
C ASN A 273 21.55 -13.29 6.24
N ASP A 274 22.22 -12.24 6.76
CA ASP A 274 21.64 -11.41 7.82
C ASP A 274 20.35 -10.76 7.36
N MET A 275 20.27 -10.36 6.07
CA MET A 275 19.03 -9.80 5.47
C MET A 275 17.93 -10.85 5.33
N MET A 276 18.26 -12.13 5.00
CA MET A 276 17.28 -13.22 5.00
C MET A 276 16.69 -13.43 6.39
N ASP A 277 17.55 -13.53 7.42
CA ASP A 277 17.11 -13.75 8.79
C ASP A 277 16.26 -12.59 9.31
N LEU A 278 16.64 -11.34 8.99
CA LEU A 278 15.87 -10.15 9.33
C LEU A 278 14.50 -10.13 8.65
N THR A 279 14.45 -10.44 7.35
CA THR A 279 13.22 -10.48 6.55
C THR A 279 12.24 -11.51 7.09
N GLU A 280 12.73 -12.71 7.34
CA GLU A 280 11.95 -13.82 7.89
C GLU A 280 11.38 -13.46 9.27
N ASP A 281 12.20 -12.91 10.18
CA ASP A 281 11.79 -12.52 11.52
C ASP A 281 10.77 -11.36 11.49
N LEU A 282 11.02 -10.34 10.67
CA LEU A 282 10.18 -9.15 10.53
C LEU A 282 8.77 -9.52 10.03
N ILE A 283 8.67 -10.26 8.92
CA ILE A 283 7.39 -10.55 8.28
C ILE A 283 6.62 -11.62 9.07
N SER A 284 7.30 -12.63 9.61
CA SER A 284 6.67 -13.63 10.49
C SER A 284 6.11 -13.00 11.76
N SER A 285 6.88 -12.11 12.40
CA SER A 285 6.44 -11.37 13.60
C SER A 285 5.28 -10.41 13.31
N LEU A 286 5.30 -9.73 12.17
CA LEU A 286 4.17 -8.91 11.72
C LEU A 286 2.90 -9.74 11.57
N THR A 287 3.00 -10.92 10.96
CA THR A 287 1.84 -11.80 10.77
C THR A 287 1.24 -12.22 12.12
N MET A 288 2.07 -12.59 13.08
CA MET A 288 1.64 -12.92 14.44
C MET A 288 0.97 -11.73 15.14
N GLU A 289 1.54 -10.53 15.01
CA GLU A 289 0.97 -9.29 15.58
C GLU A 289 -0.41 -8.96 15.01
N LEU A 290 -0.59 -9.11 13.69
CA LEU A 290 -1.84 -8.74 13.03
C LEU A 290 -2.96 -9.77 13.17
N HIS A 291 -2.60 -11.06 13.26
CA HIS A 291 -3.58 -12.17 13.17
C HIS A 291 -3.59 -13.08 14.40
N GLY A 292 -2.64 -12.98 15.32
CA GLY A 292 -2.49 -13.89 16.47
C GLY A 292 -2.13 -15.33 16.07
N LYS A 293 -1.75 -15.56 14.82
CA LYS A 293 -1.38 -16.87 14.25
C LYS A 293 -0.54 -16.70 13.00
N TYR A 294 0.21 -17.73 12.61
CA TYR A 294 1.05 -17.69 11.41
C TYR A 294 0.33 -18.12 10.12
N GLU A 295 -0.80 -18.84 10.22
CA GLU A 295 -1.59 -19.20 9.04
C GLU A 295 -2.49 -18.06 8.63
N ILE A 296 -2.34 -17.60 7.38
CA ILE A 296 -3.17 -16.57 6.76
C ILE A 296 -3.85 -17.11 5.50
N GLN A 297 -4.99 -16.52 5.16
CA GLN A 297 -5.68 -16.75 3.89
C GLN A 297 -5.23 -15.67 2.90
N TYR A 298 -4.81 -16.08 1.70
CA TYR A 298 -4.56 -15.16 0.60
C TYR A 298 -5.15 -15.74 -0.70
N GLU A 299 -6.15 -15.06 -1.24
CA GLU A 299 -6.99 -15.56 -2.33
C GLU A 299 -7.59 -16.94 -1.93
N ASP A 300 -7.38 -17.98 -2.74
CA ASP A 300 -7.83 -19.35 -2.47
C ASP A 300 -6.84 -20.19 -1.66
N LYS A 301 -5.68 -19.64 -1.28
CA LYS A 301 -4.56 -20.36 -0.69
C LYS A 301 -4.43 -20.08 0.80
N LYS A 302 -4.08 -21.12 1.57
CA LYS A 302 -3.63 -20.99 2.97
C LYS A 302 -2.11 -20.96 2.99
N ILE A 303 -1.55 -19.91 3.57
CA ILE A 303 -0.10 -19.69 3.62
C ILE A 303 0.34 -19.71 5.06
N ASN A 304 1.33 -20.56 5.37
CA ASN A 304 1.96 -20.62 6.68
C ASN A 304 3.20 -19.73 6.71
N MET A 305 3.16 -18.68 7.53
CA MET A 305 4.23 -17.69 7.71
C MET A 305 5.16 -18.04 8.89
N ALA A 306 5.02 -19.23 9.50
CA ALA A 306 5.91 -19.69 10.56
C ALA A 306 7.32 -19.99 10.02
N LYS A 307 8.33 -19.62 10.81
CA LYS A 307 9.74 -19.94 10.53
C LYS A 307 10.06 -21.42 10.81
N PRO A 308 11.09 -22.03 10.17
CA PRO A 308 11.94 -21.45 9.13
C PRO A 308 11.31 -21.51 7.73
N TRP A 309 11.67 -20.55 6.87
CA TRP A 309 11.26 -20.55 5.46
C TRP A 309 12.27 -21.28 4.58
N ARG A 310 11.80 -21.75 3.43
CA ARG A 310 12.65 -22.43 2.46
C ARG A 310 13.68 -21.47 1.88
N ARG A 311 14.95 -21.96 1.74
CA ARG A 311 16.05 -21.29 1.03
C ARG A 311 16.53 -22.25 -0.06
N VAL A 312 16.62 -21.76 -1.29
CA VAL A 312 16.97 -22.58 -2.46
C VAL A 312 17.65 -21.71 -3.51
N THR A 313 18.63 -22.26 -4.23
CA THR A 313 19.27 -21.51 -5.32
C THR A 313 18.39 -21.47 -6.55
N MET A 314 18.58 -20.45 -7.40
CA MET A 314 17.83 -20.31 -8.67
C MET A 314 18.03 -21.56 -9.55
N LYS A 315 19.25 -22.09 -9.66
CA LYS A 315 19.54 -23.29 -10.43
C LYS A 315 18.78 -24.51 -9.89
N GLU A 316 18.81 -24.71 -8.58
CA GLU A 316 18.13 -25.86 -7.95
C GLU A 316 16.62 -25.81 -8.14
N ILE A 317 15.99 -24.65 -7.92
CA ILE A 317 14.53 -24.55 -8.03
C ILE A 317 14.06 -24.63 -9.49
N VAL A 318 14.82 -24.11 -10.45
CA VAL A 318 14.53 -24.29 -11.89
C VAL A 318 14.64 -25.75 -12.25
N LYS A 319 15.71 -26.43 -11.84
CA LYS A 319 15.89 -27.87 -12.09
C LYS A 319 14.80 -28.70 -11.44
N GLU A 320 14.44 -28.44 -10.19
CA GLU A 320 13.37 -29.13 -9.46
C GLU A 320 12.01 -28.98 -10.17
N THR A 321 11.70 -27.80 -10.65
CA THR A 321 10.37 -27.49 -11.22
C THR A 321 10.25 -27.92 -12.67
N THR A 322 11.31 -27.78 -13.46
CA THR A 322 11.25 -27.96 -14.93
C THR A 322 12.02 -29.17 -15.43
N GLY A 323 12.96 -29.73 -14.65
CA GLY A 323 13.94 -30.71 -15.07
C GLY A 323 15.11 -30.12 -15.87
N PHE A 324 15.13 -28.81 -16.13
CA PHE A 324 16.22 -28.13 -16.83
C PHE A 324 17.44 -27.99 -15.91
N ASP A 325 18.54 -28.61 -16.30
CA ASP A 325 19.82 -28.59 -15.58
C ASP A 325 20.74 -27.53 -16.18
N PHE A 326 20.80 -26.34 -15.56
CA PHE A 326 21.62 -25.24 -16.01
C PHE A 326 23.13 -25.61 -16.09
N ASP A 327 23.62 -26.42 -15.16
CA ASP A 327 25.03 -26.78 -15.09
C ASP A 327 25.45 -27.71 -16.26
N SER A 328 24.50 -28.25 -17.02
CA SER A 328 24.78 -29.03 -18.25
C SER A 328 24.99 -28.15 -19.49
N ILE A 329 24.72 -26.85 -19.41
CA ILE A 329 24.75 -25.91 -20.54
C ILE A 329 26.16 -25.35 -20.75
N SER A 330 26.68 -25.50 -21.96
CA SER A 330 28.03 -25.06 -22.30
C SER A 330 28.09 -23.73 -23.06
N SER A 331 27.01 -23.29 -23.75
CA SER A 331 26.97 -22.08 -24.53
C SER A 331 25.62 -21.36 -24.49
N ASP A 332 25.62 -20.10 -24.90
CA ASP A 332 24.42 -19.25 -25.00
C ASP A 332 23.46 -19.80 -26.09
N GLU A 333 23.99 -20.29 -27.21
CA GLU A 333 23.18 -20.87 -28.30
C GLU A 333 22.46 -22.17 -27.85
N GLU A 334 23.14 -22.98 -27.04
CA GLU A 334 22.54 -24.18 -26.46
C GLU A 334 21.40 -23.83 -25.50
N ALA A 335 21.61 -22.81 -24.63
CA ALA A 335 20.58 -22.33 -23.72
C ALA A 335 19.34 -21.79 -24.48
N VAL A 336 19.54 -21.02 -25.55
CA VAL A 336 18.47 -20.52 -26.42
C VAL A 336 17.71 -21.67 -27.10
N SER A 337 18.43 -22.72 -27.56
CA SER A 337 17.78 -23.89 -28.17
C SER A 337 16.87 -24.61 -27.16
N ILE A 338 17.36 -24.86 -25.95
CA ILE A 338 16.62 -25.49 -24.88
C ILE A 338 15.41 -24.63 -24.45
N ALA A 339 15.59 -23.31 -24.34
CA ALA A 339 14.49 -22.40 -24.02
C ALA A 339 13.33 -22.54 -25.02
N LYS A 340 13.63 -22.66 -26.31
CA LYS A 340 12.62 -22.90 -27.36
C LYS A 340 11.92 -24.25 -27.17
N GLU A 341 12.64 -25.32 -26.85
CA GLU A 341 12.08 -26.64 -26.59
C GLU A 341 11.10 -26.63 -25.40
N PHE A 342 11.41 -25.86 -24.36
CA PHE A 342 10.55 -25.69 -23.20
C PHE A 342 9.42 -24.65 -23.41
N GLY A 343 9.34 -24.03 -24.58
CA GLY A 343 8.33 -23.04 -24.92
C GLY A 343 8.48 -21.73 -24.11
N ILE A 344 9.70 -21.36 -23.75
CA ILE A 344 10.01 -20.05 -23.15
C ILE A 344 9.85 -18.98 -24.24
N PRO A 345 9.07 -17.91 -24.01
CA PRO A 345 8.91 -16.84 -24.98
C PRO A 345 10.23 -16.05 -25.14
N LEU A 346 10.73 -15.98 -26.34
CA LEU A 346 11.92 -15.22 -26.69
C LEU A 346 11.54 -14.06 -27.63
N GLU A 347 12.02 -12.86 -27.33
CA GLU A 347 11.85 -11.70 -28.19
C GLU A 347 12.67 -11.83 -29.48
N LYS A 348 12.11 -11.37 -30.61
CA LYS A 348 12.84 -11.32 -31.87
C LYS A 348 13.95 -10.28 -31.77
N ASP A 349 15.09 -10.59 -32.34
CA ASP A 349 16.25 -9.67 -32.46
C ASP A 349 16.95 -9.33 -31.12
N LYS A 350 16.58 -10.02 -30.01
CA LYS A 350 17.27 -9.92 -28.71
C LYS A 350 18.29 -11.03 -28.57
N THR A 351 19.51 -10.68 -28.17
CA THR A 351 20.55 -11.64 -27.80
C THR A 351 20.39 -12.07 -26.36
N TYR A 352 20.49 -13.34 -26.09
CA TYR A 352 20.36 -13.90 -24.74
C TYR A 352 21.65 -14.62 -24.35
N THR A 353 22.10 -14.38 -23.13
CA THR A 353 23.12 -15.19 -22.49
C THR A 353 22.46 -16.42 -21.83
N LYS A 354 23.24 -17.44 -21.50
CA LYS A 354 22.74 -18.58 -20.75
C LYS A 354 22.16 -18.19 -19.38
N PHE A 355 22.72 -17.16 -18.75
CA PHE A 355 22.23 -16.64 -17.47
C PHE A 355 20.90 -15.89 -17.63
N GLY A 356 20.75 -15.11 -18.69
CA GLY A 356 19.46 -14.50 -19.05
C GLY A 356 18.38 -15.54 -19.34
N ILE A 357 18.75 -16.64 -20.00
CA ILE A 357 17.84 -17.77 -20.22
C ILE A 357 17.45 -18.44 -18.90
N LEU A 358 18.38 -18.66 -17.97
CA LEU A 358 18.05 -19.18 -16.64
C LEU A 358 17.02 -18.31 -15.91
N ASN A 359 17.21 -16.98 -15.95
CA ASN A 359 16.25 -16.05 -15.37
C ASN A 359 14.87 -16.15 -16.03
N LEU A 360 14.81 -16.25 -17.36
CA LEU A 360 13.54 -16.45 -18.08
C LEU A 360 12.87 -17.76 -17.71
N PHE A 361 13.63 -18.86 -17.52
CA PHE A 361 13.06 -20.10 -16.99
C PHE A 361 12.46 -19.92 -15.61
N PHE A 362 13.13 -19.17 -14.75
CA PHE A 362 12.63 -18.87 -13.42
C PHE A 362 11.33 -18.07 -13.49
N GLU A 363 11.31 -16.96 -14.21
CA GLU A 363 10.14 -16.08 -14.34
C GLU A 363 8.93 -16.82 -14.96
N GLU A 364 9.14 -17.56 -16.04
CA GLU A 364 8.06 -18.16 -16.82
C GLU A 364 7.54 -19.51 -16.26
N LYS A 365 8.35 -20.24 -15.52
CA LYS A 365 7.99 -21.61 -15.10
C LYS A 365 8.00 -21.84 -13.59
N VAL A 366 8.72 -21.01 -12.82
CA VAL A 366 8.95 -21.27 -11.40
C VAL A 366 8.22 -20.29 -10.50
N GLU A 367 8.30 -19.00 -10.78
CA GLU A 367 7.80 -17.93 -9.90
C GLU A 367 6.37 -18.21 -9.41
N GLU A 368 5.43 -18.46 -10.31
CA GLU A 368 4.02 -18.70 -9.98
C GLU A 368 3.78 -19.97 -9.14
N THR A 369 4.74 -20.91 -9.09
CA THR A 369 4.65 -22.14 -8.30
C THR A 369 5.03 -21.97 -6.84
N LEU A 370 5.72 -20.86 -6.49
CA LEU A 370 6.23 -20.57 -5.16
C LEU A 370 5.13 -20.05 -4.22
N ILE A 371 4.33 -20.96 -3.67
CA ILE A 371 3.17 -20.59 -2.83
C ILE A 371 3.58 -20.26 -1.40
N SER A 372 4.37 -21.12 -0.76
CA SER A 372 4.92 -20.90 0.58
C SER A 372 6.10 -19.92 0.54
N PRO A 373 6.36 -19.16 1.64
CA PRO A 373 7.51 -18.28 1.69
C PRO A 373 8.80 -19.00 1.33
N THR A 374 9.46 -18.53 0.27
CA THR A 374 10.67 -19.14 -0.28
C THR A 374 11.67 -18.07 -0.67
N PHE A 375 12.86 -18.13 -0.12
CA PHE A 375 14.01 -17.34 -0.56
C PHE A 375 14.66 -18.07 -1.74
N VAL A 376 14.75 -17.39 -2.87
CA VAL A 376 15.53 -17.83 -4.03
C VAL A 376 16.84 -17.07 -4.01
N THR A 377 17.96 -17.77 -4.06
CA THR A 377 19.31 -17.23 -3.94
C THR A 377 20.14 -17.50 -5.19
N GLU A 378 21.37 -17.01 -5.23
CA GLU A 378 22.31 -17.21 -6.34
C GLU A 378 21.77 -16.66 -7.67
N TYR A 379 21.63 -15.36 -7.73
CA TYR A 379 21.26 -14.63 -8.94
C TYR A 379 22.47 -14.41 -9.86
N PRO A 380 22.28 -14.37 -11.19
CA PRO A 380 23.33 -13.99 -12.11
C PRO A 380 23.77 -12.52 -11.91
N LYS A 381 25.08 -12.30 -12.07
CA LYS A 381 25.70 -10.96 -12.00
C LYS A 381 25.11 -9.99 -13.01
N GLU A 382 24.83 -10.43 -14.24
CA GLU A 382 24.35 -9.60 -15.33
C GLU A 382 23.01 -8.88 -15.06
N ILE A 383 22.16 -9.49 -14.22
CA ILE A 383 20.87 -8.93 -13.77
C ILE A 383 20.93 -8.32 -12.37
N SER A 384 22.13 -8.11 -11.84
CA SER A 384 22.36 -7.69 -10.45
C SER A 384 23.47 -6.64 -10.34
N PRO A 385 23.33 -5.47 -10.97
CA PRO A 385 24.43 -4.51 -11.16
C PRO A 385 24.94 -3.87 -9.85
N LEU A 386 24.19 -3.96 -8.75
CA LEU A 386 24.50 -3.34 -7.46
C LEU A 386 24.90 -4.37 -6.37
N SER A 387 24.83 -5.66 -6.72
CA SER A 387 25.10 -6.77 -5.79
C SER A 387 26.56 -7.20 -5.85
N LYS A 388 27.13 -7.61 -4.71
CA LYS A 388 28.48 -8.13 -4.60
C LYS A 388 28.58 -9.55 -5.14
N ASN A 389 29.67 -9.88 -5.86
CA ASN A 389 29.93 -11.25 -6.28
C ASN A 389 30.08 -12.20 -5.08
N GLN A 390 29.63 -13.42 -5.23
CA GLN A 390 29.94 -14.49 -4.31
C GLN A 390 31.45 -14.70 -4.21
N LYS A 391 31.92 -15.12 -3.03
CA LYS A 391 33.33 -15.31 -2.79
C LYS A 391 33.92 -16.40 -3.71
N GLY A 392 34.80 -16.00 -4.60
CA GLY A 392 35.48 -16.88 -5.54
C GLY A 392 34.72 -17.13 -6.84
N GLU A 393 33.55 -16.51 -7.02
CA GLU A 393 32.72 -16.58 -8.21
C GLU A 393 32.79 -15.28 -9.02
N THR A 394 32.62 -15.36 -10.31
CA THR A 394 32.59 -14.18 -11.21
C THR A 394 31.21 -13.90 -11.81
N GLU A 395 30.37 -14.92 -11.89
CA GLU A 395 29.07 -14.88 -12.58
C GLU A 395 27.88 -14.84 -11.62
N TRP A 396 28.11 -15.18 -10.34
CA TRP A 396 27.06 -15.26 -9.32
C TRP A 396 27.25 -14.18 -8.25
N VAL A 397 26.13 -13.67 -7.73
CA VAL A 397 26.13 -12.65 -6.68
C VAL A 397 25.42 -13.12 -5.41
N ASP A 398 25.79 -12.53 -4.30
CA ASP A 398 25.15 -12.68 -3.00
C ASP A 398 23.83 -11.90 -2.98
N ARG A 399 22.76 -12.47 -3.56
CA ARG A 399 21.42 -11.87 -3.67
C ARG A 399 20.36 -12.91 -3.37
N PHE A 400 19.24 -12.46 -2.81
CA PHE A 400 18.01 -13.23 -2.78
C PHE A 400 16.80 -12.38 -3.15
N GLU A 401 15.77 -13.05 -3.62
CA GLU A 401 14.41 -12.54 -3.64
C GLU A 401 13.52 -13.47 -2.82
N LEU A 402 12.52 -12.88 -2.12
CA LEU A 402 11.51 -13.60 -1.37
C LEU A 402 10.23 -13.71 -2.18
N PHE A 403 9.80 -14.93 -2.43
CA PHE A 403 8.54 -15.23 -3.12
C PHE A 403 7.51 -15.80 -2.14
N ILE A 404 6.26 -15.32 -2.26
CA ILE A 404 5.09 -15.83 -1.53
C ILE A 404 3.89 -15.77 -2.48
N SER A 405 3.18 -16.89 -2.62
CA SER A 405 2.00 -16.97 -3.51
C SER A 405 2.27 -16.54 -4.96
N GLY A 406 3.45 -16.90 -5.49
CA GLY A 406 3.85 -16.59 -6.86
C GLY A 406 4.11 -15.11 -7.11
N ARG A 407 4.60 -14.39 -6.10
CA ARG A 407 4.92 -12.96 -6.19
C ARG A 407 6.16 -12.63 -5.36
N GLU A 408 7.01 -11.75 -5.87
CA GLU A 408 8.12 -11.18 -5.14
C GLU A 408 7.64 -10.21 -4.06
N PHE A 409 8.18 -10.33 -2.85
CA PHE A 409 7.89 -9.45 -1.69
C PHE A 409 9.10 -8.69 -1.18
N ALA A 410 10.28 -9.25 -1.34
CA ALA A 410 11.54 -8.63 -0.91
C ALA A 410 12.67 -8.98 -1.85
N ASN A 411 13.62 -8.08 -1.99
CA ASN A 411 14.87 -8.23 -2.72
C ASN A 411 16.01 -7.70 -1.84
N ALA A 412 17.08 -8.47 -1.70
CA ALA A 412 18.21 -8.09 -0.86
C ALA A 412 19.51 -8.72 -1.35
N TYR A 413 20.62 -8.07 -1.01
CA TYR A 413 21.94 -8.56 -1.39
C TYR A 413 23.04 -8.03 -0.46
N SER A 414 24.21 -8.68 -0.53
CA SER A 414 25.45 -8.08 -0.06
C SER A 414 25.83 -6.96 -1.01
N GLU A 415 26.09 -5.76 -0.47
CA GLU A 415 26.29 -4.56 -1.27
C GLU A 415 27.65 -4.55 -1.96
N LEU A 416 27.65 -4.22 -3.27
CA LEU A 416 28.88 -3.96 -3.99
C LEU A 416 29.52 -2.68 -3.46
N ASN A 417 30.77 -2.79 -2.96
CA ASN A 417 31.50 -1.69 -2.36
C ASN A 417 32.87 -1.42 -2.98
N ASP A 418 33.24 -2.13 -4.09
CA ASP A 418 34.41 -1.78 -4.90
C ASP A 418 33.99 -0.74 -5.94
N PRO A 419 34.52 0.51 -5.87
CA PRO A 419 34.15 1.58 -6.81
C PRO A 419 34.51 1.27 -8.26
N ARG A 420 35.53 0.44 -8.52
CA ARG A 420 35.96 0.10 -9.89
C ARG A 420 35.02 -0.90 -10.53
N ASP A 421 34.67 -1.98 -9.82
CA ASP A 421 33.67 -2.96 -10.26
C ASP A 421 32.31 -2.26 -10.46
N GLN A 422 31.89 -1.39 -9.51
CA GLN A 422 30.64 -0.65 -9.65
C GLN A 422 30.64 0.27 -10.89
N LYS A 423 31.76 0.92 -11.20
CA LYS A 423 31.87 1.76 -12.40
C LYS A 423 31.77 0.94 -13.67
N GLU A 424 32.45 -0.20 -13.74
CA GLU A 424 32.39 -1.12 -14.90
C GLU A 424 30.94 -1.58 -15.14
N ARG A 425 30.21 -1.96 -14.10
CA ARG A 425 28.79 -2.37 -14.23
C ARG A 425 27.90 -1.22 -14.66
N PHE A 426 28.12 -0.01 -14.19
CA PHE A 426 27.38 1.15 -14.69
C PHE A 426 27.70 1.46 -16.17
N GLU A 427 28.93 1.27 -16.60
CA GLU A 427 29.30 1.40 -18.02
C GLU A 427 28.60 0.35 -18.90
N GLU A 428 28.39 -0.86 -18.38
CA GLU A 428 27.58 -1.90 -19.06
C GLU A 428 26.10 -1.48 -19.12
N GLN A 429 25.51 -0.97 -18.03
CA GLN A 429 24.15 -0.45 -18.01
C GLN A 429 23.94 0.71 -19.01
N VAL A 430 24.89 1.63 -19.11
CA VAL A 430 24.84 2.74 -20.10
C VAL A 430 24.82 2.21 -21.52
N LYS A 431 25.61 1.16 -21.84
CA LYS A 431 25.58 0.53 -23.17
C LYS A 431 24.22 -0.11 -23.49
N LEU A 432 23.57 -0.75 -22.50
CA LEU A 432 22.22 -1.28 -22.66
C LEU A 432 21.22 -0.16 -22.93
N LYS A 433 21.32 0.94 -22.20
CA LYS A 433 20.49 2.13 -22.42
C LYS A 433 20.67 2.75 -23.80
N GLU A 434 21.91 2.87 -24.27
CA GLU A 434 22.23 3.33 -25.64
C GLU A 434 21.71 2.37 -26.73
N ALA A 435 21.61 1.08 -26.41
CA ALA A 435 21.02 0.05 -27.25
C ALA A 435 19.48 0.05 -27.25
N GLY A 436 18.84 0.92 -26.44
CA GLY A 436 17.37 1.10 -26.42
C GLY A 436 16.65 0.51 -25.20
N ASP A 437 17.37 0.09 -24.18
CA ASP A 437 16.79 -0.34 -22.90
C ASP A 437 16.48 0.88 -22.02
N ASP A 438 15.25 1.35 -22.06
CA ASP A 438 14.78 2.52 -21.31
C ASP A 438 14.78 2.30 -19.77
N GLU A 439 14.93 1.05 -19.31
CA GLU A 439 14.93 0.68 -17.89
C GLU A 439 16.34 0.61 -17.32
N ALA A 440 17.37 0.54 -18.18
CA ALA A 440 18.76 0.48 -17.76
C ALA A 440 19.20 1.75 -17.01
N GLN A 441 20.08 1.56 -16.02
CA GLN A 441 20.54 2.63 -15.14
C GLN A 441 21.51 3.59 -15.84
N GLY A 442 21.52 4.84 -15.39
CA GLY A 442 22.49 5.84 -15.81
C GLY A 442 23.81 5.76 -15.03
N MET A 443 24.85 6.45 -15.54
CA MET A 443 26.12 6.61 -14.83
C MET A 443 25.99 7.65 -13.70
N ASP A 444 26.04 7.23 -12.45
CA ASP A 444 26.11 8.14 -11.29
C ASP A 444 27.56 8.28 -10.80
N LEU A 445 28.27 9.25 -11.38
CA LEU A 445 29.67 9.53 -11.03
C LEU A 445 29.83 10.04 -9.58
N ASP A 446 28.80 10.67 -9.02
CA ASP A 446 28.85 11.10 -7.62
C ASP A 446 28.74 9.92 -6.66
N TYR A 447 27.95 8.91 -7.02
CA TYR A 447 27.92 7.67 -6.26
C TYR A 447 29.25 6.90 -6.33
N ILE A 448 29.86 6.81 -7.53
CA ILE A 448 31.21 6.22 -7.65
C ILE A 448 32.21 6.97 -6.76
N ARG A 449 32.21 8.30 -6.81
CA ARG A 449 33.08 9.13 -5.94
C ARG A 449 32.78 8.87 -4.45
N ALA A 450 31.52 8.68 -4.06
CA ALA A 450 31.20 8.33 -2.68
C ALA A 450 31.82 6.99 -2.29
N LEU A 451 31.73 5.96 -3.13
CA LEU A 451 32.36 4.66 -2.87
C LEU A 451 33.90 4.76 -2.77
N GLU A 452 34.53 5.68 -3.50
CA GLU A 452 35.99 5.92 -3.41
C GLU A 452 36.44 6.44 -2.03
N TYR A 453 35.54 7.08 -1.26
CA TYR A 453 35.79 7.40 0.17
C TYR A 453 35.69 6.20 1.09
N GLY A 454 35.18 5.07 0.59
CA GLY A 454 35.07 3.81 1.33
C GLY A 454 33.68 3.59 1.89
N MET A 455 33.01 2.53 1.45
CA MET A 455 31.78 2.02 2.06
C MET A 455 32.10 0.71 2.79
N PRO A 456 31.70 0.55 4.07
CA PRO A 456 31.88 -0.70 4.77
C PRO A 456 31.15 -1.85 4.05
N PRO A 457 31.55 -3.12 4.24
CA PRO A 457 30.70 -4.25 3.85
C PRO A 457 29.30 -4.06 4.43
N ALA A 458 28.27 -4.29 3.63
CA ALA A 458 26.91 -4.03 4.06
C ALA A 458 25.93 -4.99 3.40
N GLY A 459 24.80 -5.24 4.06
CA GLY A 459 23.62 -5.86 3.49
C GLY A 459 22.52 -4.83 3.30
N GLY A 460 21.85 -4.88 2.15
CA GLY A 460 20.70 -4.05 1.83
C GLY A 460 19.46 -4.90 1.56
N LEU A 461 18.29 -4.34 1.87
CA LEU A 461 16.99 -5.03 1.74
C LEU A 461 15.91 -4.04 1.33
N GLY A 462 15.17 -4.38 0.27
CA GLY A 462 13.95 -3.71 -0.14
C GLY A 462 12.72 -4.60 0.08
N ILE A 463 11.65 -4.04 0.66
CA ILE A 463 10.36 -4.73 0.85
C ILE A 463 9.23 -3.87 0.26
N GLY A 464 8.43 -4.45 -0.62
CA GLY A 464 7.23 -3.82 -1.17
C GLY A 464 6.09 -3.78 -0.14
N ILE A 465 5.89 -2.64 0.52
CA ILE A 465 4.88 -2.48 1.57
C ILE A 465 3.46 -2.71 1.02
N ASP A 466 3.16 -2.23 -0.17
CA ASP A 466 1.83 -2.41 -0.76
C ASP A 466 1.52 -3.90 -1.00
N ARG A 467 2.47 -4.65 -1.57
CA ARG A 467 2.33 -6.12 -1.76
C ARG A 467 2.16 -6.84 -0.43
N LEU A 468 2.94 -6.46 0.59
CA LEU A 468 2.84 -7.06 1.91
C LEU A 468 1.47 -6.78 2.56
N VAL A 469 0.94 -5.57 2.41
CA VAL A 469 -0.40 -5.23 2.89
C VAL A 469 -1.46 -6.04 2.13
N MET A 470 -1.33 -6.23 0.81
CA MET A 470 -2.22 -7.11 0.03
C MET A 470 -2.27 -8.52 0.63
N LEU A 471 -1.10 -9.11 0.90
CA LEU A 471 -0.97 -10.43 1.53
C LEU A 471 -1.66 -10.48 2.91
N GLN A 472 -1.36 -9.51 3.78
CA GLN A 472 -1.86 -9.47 5.16
C GLN A 472 -3.35 -9.10 5.27
N THR A 473 -3.96 -8.58 4.21
CA THR A 473 -5.38 -8.17 4.20
C THR A 473 -6.23 -9.00 3.23
N ASN A 474 -5.65 -10.01 2.60
CA ASN A 474 -6.31 -10.79 1.55
C ASN A 474 -6.90 -9.90 0.43
N SER A 475 -6.13 -8.93 -0.03
CA SER A 475 -6.54 -8.01 -1.09
C SER A 475 -5.95 -8.45 -2.43
N ALA A 476 -6.80 -8.62 -3.45
CA ALA A 476 -6.40 -9.13 -4.75
C ALA A 476 -5.65 -8.08 -5.61
N SER A 477 -5.91 -6.80 -5.38
CA SER A 477 -5.34 -5.70 -6.17
C SER A 477 -4.60 -4.69 -5.30
N ILE A 478 -3.47 -4.17 -5.80
CA ILE A 478 -2.71 -3.08 -5.17
C ILE A 478 -3.59 -1.83 -4.94
N ARG A 479 -4.59 -1.60 -5.80
CA ARG A 479 -5.54 -0.50 -5.68
C ARG A 479 -6.48 -0.64 -4.48
N ASP A 480 -6.66 -1.84 -3.95
CA ASP A 480 -7.46 -2.06 -2.74
C ASP A 480 -6.75 -1.56 -1.48
N VAL A 481 -5.42 -1.56 -1.48
CA VAL A 481 -4.58 -1.20 -0.34
C VAL A 481 -3.98 0.21 -0.41
N ILE A 482 -4.20 0.92 -1.51
CA ILE A 482 -3.84 2.34 -1.70
C ILE A 482 -5.11 3.18 -1.57
N LEU A 483 -5.07 4.25 -0.74
CA LEU A 483 -6.23 5.12 -0.53
C LEU A 483 -6.71 5.74 -1.85
N PHE A 484 -5.81 6.35 -2.59
CA PHE A 484 -6.10 7.02 -3.85
C PHE A 484 -5.13 6.50 -4.93
N PRO A 485 -5.45 5.35 -5.58
CA PRO A 485 -4.63 4.81 -6.65
C PRO A 485 -4.68 5.68 -7.89
N THR A 486 -3.63 5.62 -8.71
CA THR A 486 -3.60 6.30 -10.00
C THR A 486 -4.62 5.68 -10.95
N LEU A 487 -5.46 6.52 -11.55
CA LEU A 487 -6.48 6.13 -12.51
C LEU A 487 -6.44 7.06 -13.72
N ARG A 488 -6.98 6.61 -14.85
CA ARG A 488 -7.19 7.48 -16.01
C ARG A 488 -8.08 8.65 -15.63
N LYS A 489 -7.84 9.82 -16.21
CA LYS A 489 -8.67 11.00 -16.01
C LYS A 489 -10.13 10.68 -16.38
N GLU A 490 -11.05 11.17 -15.57
CA GLU A 490 -12.50 11.12 -15.79
C GLU A 490 -12.98 12.52 -16.15
N ASP A 491 -13.85 12.61 -17.13
CA ASP A 491 -14.57 13.86 -17.44
C ASP A 491 -15.73 13.98 -16.44
N ILE A 492 -15.55 14.81 -15.42
CA ILE A 492 -16.60 15.10 -14.42
C ILE A 492 -17.41 16.28 -14.91
N GLU A 493 -18.67 16.05 -15.26
CA GLU A 493 -19.66 17.12 -15.42
C GLU A 493 -20.13 17.58 -14.03
N LEU A 494 -19.95 18.89 -13.72
CA LEU A 494 -20.35 19.53 -12.46
C LEU A 494 -21.84 19.88 -12.45
#